data_2b036372ee0cb7c0e79405240377e737
#
_entry.id   2b036372ee0cb7c0e79405240377e737
#
_cell.length_a   1.000
_cell.length_b   1.000
_cell.length_c   1.000
_cell.angle_alpha   90.00
_cell.angle_beta   90.00
_cell.angle_gamma   90.00
#
_symmetry.space_group_name_H-M   'P 1'
#
loop_
_entity.id
_entity.type
_entity.pdbx_description
1 polymer ?
#
loop_
_entity_poly.entity_id
_entity_poly.type
_entity_poly.pdbx_seq_one_letter_code
_entity_poly.pdbx_strand_id
1 'polypeptide(L)'
;MTQVQRDAYMFLLMAGREDEATAYRDKVEAASYDSARARANANTYYVDKHGKKIEADMLISIGGEAPELVLLCGDDNLGVNASNPAYLEAHPEARQECYPLSEFASDDIEIIKEDMNHV
;
A
#
# COMPACT_ATOMS: atom_id res chain seq x y z
N MET A 1 -3.41 -5.96 14.50
CA MET A 1 -3.70 -7.32 15.01
C MET A 1 -5.00 -7.34 15.80
N THR A 2 -5.74 -8.44 15.71
CA THR A 2 -6.89 -8.70 16.58
C THR A 2 -6.39 -9.01 18.00
N GLN A 3 -7.32 -9.05 18.99
CA GLN A 3 -6.96 -9.43 20.36
C GLN A 3 -6.41 -10.86 20.42
N VAL A 4 -7.02 -11.78 19.68
CA VAL A 4 -6.55 -13.18 19.62
C VAL A 4 -5.13 -13.25 19.06
N GLN A 5 -4.84 -12.49 18.02
CA GLN A 5 -3.50 -12.46 17.41
C GLN A 5 -2.47 -11.84 18.35
N ARG A 6 -2.83 -10.77 19.07
CA ARG A 6 -1.93 -10.18 20.09
C ARG A 6 -1.64 -11.15 21.22
N ASP A 7 -2.65 -11.87 21.68
CA ASP A 7 -2.48 -12.84 22.74
C ASP A 7 -1.56 -13.98 22.30
N ALA A 8 -1.68 -14.47 21.07
CA ALA A 8 -0.81 -15.48 20.50
C ALA A 8 0.65 -14.98 20.41
N TYR A 9 0.83 -13.74 19.94
CA TYR A 9 2.15 -13.11 19.84
C TYR A 9 2.80 -12.99 21.23
N MET A 10 2.05 -12.47 22.21
CA MET A 10 2.54 -12.33 23.58
C MET A 10 2.88 -13.67 24.22
N PHE A 11 2.07 -14.70 23.95
CA PHE A 11 2.36 -16.05 24.44
C PHE A 11 3.72 -16.54 23.92
N LEU A 12 4.02 -16.37 22.64
CA LEU A 12 5.29 -16.76 22.05
C LEU A 12 6.47 -15.99 22.67
N LEU A 13 6.31 -14.69 22.91
CA LEU A 13 7.34 -13.89 23.58
C LEU A 13 7.59 -14.36 25.00
N MET A 14 6.53 -14.60 25.77
CA MET A 14 6.63 -15.03 27.16
C MET A 14 7.23 -16.44 27.29
N ALA A 15 7.05 -17.26 26.28
CA ALA A 15 7.65 -18.61 26.23
C ALA A 15 9.12 -18.59 25.79
N GLY A 16 9.71 -17.42 25.54
CA GLY A 16 11.10 -17.30 25.07
C GLY A 16 11.29 -17.66 23.60
N ARG A 17 10.21 -17.70 22.82
CA ARG A 17 10.21 -18.10 21.40
C ARG A 17 10.18 -16.85 20.52
N GLU A 18 11.20 -15.99 20.66
CA GLU A 18 11.25 -14.68 20.02
C GLU A 18 11.25 -14.75 18.49
N ASP A 19 11.99 -15.70 17.90
CA ASP A 19 12.05 -15.87 16.45
C ASP A 19 10.68 -16.26 15.88
N GLU A 20 9.97 -17.14 16.59
CA GLU A 20 8.63 -17.56 16.19
C GLU A 20 7.62 -16.44 16.36
N ALA A 21 7.76 -15.64 17.43
CA ALA A 21 6.90 -14.47 17.64
C ALA A 21 7.06 -13.45 16.52
N THR A 22 8.30 -13.16 16.11
CA THR A 22 8.60 -12.25 15.01
C THR A 22 8.01 -12.75 13.70
N ALA A 23 8.20 -14.04 13.38
CA ALA A 23 7.67 -14.64 12.17
C ALA A 23 6.13 -14.58 12.14
N TYR A 24 5.49 -14.85 13.28
CA TYR A 24 4.03 -14.76 13.41
C TYR A 24 3.53 -13.34 13.18
N ARG A 25 4.17 -12.35 13.83
CA ARG A 25 3.82 -10.93 13.65
C ARG A 25 3.93 -10.50 12.20
N ASP A 26 5.05 -10.84 11.55
CA ASP A 26 5.29 -10.44 10.16
C ASP A 26 4.25 -11.04 9.22
N LYS A 27 3.86 -12.29 9.45
CA LYS A 27 2.82 -12.97 8.69
C LYS A 27 1.46 -12.30 8.86
N VAL A 28 1.11 -11.93 10.10
CA VAL A 28 -0.16 -11.26 10.41
C VAL A 28 -0.20 -9.87 9.78
N GLU A 29 0.90 -9.11 9.86
CA GLU A 29 0.99 -7.77 9.27
C GLU A 29 0.89 -7.81 7.75
N ALA A 30 1.55 -8.78 7.10
CA ALA A 30 1.47 -8.97 5.66
C ALA A 30 0.04 -9.32 5.23
N ALA A 31 -0.63 -10.23 5.93
CA ALA A 31 -2.01 -10.60 5.64
C ALA A 31 -2.97 -9.42 5.86
N SER A 32 -2.73 -8.61 6.90
CA SER A 32 -3.52 -7.40 7.17
C SER A 32 -3.37 -6.36 6.06
N TYR A 33 -2.14 -6.15 5.57
CA TYR A 33 -1.88 -5.26 4.44
C TYR A 33 -2.55 -5.77 3.16
N ASP A 34 -2.45 -7.06 2.86
CA ASP A 34 -3.06 -7.66 1.67
C ASP A 34 -4.59 -7.50 1.72
N SER A 35 -5.20 -7.67 2.89
CA SER A 35 -6.63 -7.47 3.07
C SER A 35 -7.04 -6.01 2.85
N ALA A 36 -6.27 -5.07 3.40
CA ALA A 36 -6.53 -3.63 3.23
C ALA A 36 -6.38 -3.22 1.77
N ARG A 37 -5.35 -3.72 1.09
CA ARG A 37 -5.12 -3.48 -0.33
C ARG A 37 -6.29 -4.00 -1.18
N ALA A 38 -6.74 -5.22 -0.92
CA ALA A 38 -7.86 -5.82 -1.63
C ALA A 38 -9.14 -5.00 -1.45
N ARG A 39 -9.41 -4.50 -0.23
CA ARG A 39 -10.57 -3.65 0.05
C ARG A 39 -10.48 -2.33 -0.71
N ALA A 40 -9.34 -1.66 -0.68
CA ALA A 40 -9.14 -0.39 -1.37
C ALA A 40 -9.29 -0.57 -2.89
N ASN A 41 -8.71 -1.63 -3.46
CA ASN A 41 -8.84 -1.93 -4.87
C ASN A 41 -10.28 -2.24 -5.28
N ALA A 42 -11.04 -2.92 -4.41
CA ALA A 42 -12.44 -3.22 -4.66
C ALA A 42 -13.36 -2.01 -4.47
N ASN A 43 -13.01 -1.12 -3.54
CA ASN A 43 -13.82 0.05 -3.19
C ASN A 43 -13.62 1.23 -4.14
N THR A 44 -12.57 1.24 -4.95
CA THR A 44 -12.24 2.33 -5.85
C THR A 44 -12.26 1.89 -7.30
N TYR A 45 -12.52 2.83 -8.19
CA TYR A 45 -12.41 2.61 -9.63
C TYR A 45 -11.81 3.84 -10.29
N TYR A 46 -10.49 3.98 -10.15
CA TYR A 46 -9.74 5.02 -10.85
C TYR A 46 -9.12 4.40 -12.10
N VAL A 47 -9.11 5.14 -13.19
CA VAL A 47 -8.53 4.69 -14.45
C VAL A 47 -7.47 5.67 -14.93
N ASP A 48 -6.51 5.16 -15.72
CA ASP A 48 -5.52 6.00 -16.37
C ASP A 48 -6.05 6.55 -17.71
N LYS A 49 -5.20 7.26 -18.45
CA LYS A 49 -5.56 7.86 -19.73
C LYS A 49 -5.96 6.84 -20.80
N HIS A 50 -5.61 5.57 -20.60
CA HIS A 50 -5.98 4.48 -21.50
C HIS A 50 -7.22 3.71 -21.03
N GLY A 51 -7.86 4.14 -19.95
CA GLY A 51 -9.01 3.47 -19.37
C GLY A 51 -8.66 2.25 -18.53
N LYS A 52 -7.38 2.06 -18.19
CA LYS A 52 -6.93 0.93 -17.41
C LYS A 52 -7.07 1.22 -15.92
N LYS A 53 -7.63 0.27 -15.16
CA LYS A 53 -7.86 0.42 -13.73
C LYS A 53 -6.55 0.54 -12.96
N ILE A 54 -6.51 1.52 -12.05
CA ILE A 54 -5.38 1.77 -11.15
C ILE A 54 -5.65 1.04 -9.83
N GLU A 55 -4.62 0.32 -9.35
CA GLU A 55 -4.68 -0.41 -8.09
C GLU A 55 -3.48 -0.09 -7.21
N ALA A 56 -3.54 -0.45 -5.95
CA ALA A 56 -2.45 -0.23 -5.00
C ALA A 56 -1.15 -0.92 -5.47
N ASP A 57 -0.02 -0.31 -5.14
CA ASP A 57 1.33 -0.78 -5.47
C ASP A 57 1.70 -0.68 -6.96
N MET A 58 0.84 -0.09 -7.78
CA MET A 58 1.21 0.28 -9.14
C MET A 58 2.08 1.53 -9.14
N LEU A 59 2.90 1.67 -10.18
CA LEU A 59 3.70 2.87 -10.40
C LEU A 59 3.03 3.67 -11.51
N ILE A 60 2.70 4.93 -11.22
CA ILE A 60 2.00 5.80 -12.16
C ILE A 60 2.75 7.11 -12.35
N SER A 61 2.56 7.74 -13.50
CA SER A 61 3.02 9.10 -13.77
C SER A 61 1.81 10.03 -13.90
N ILE A 62 1.87 11.18 -13.27
CA ILE A 62 0.80 12.19 -13.33
C ILE A 62 1.37 13.42 -14.02
N GLY A 63 0.71 13.84 -15.12
CA GLY A 63 1.12 15.02 -15.87
C GLY A 63 2.49 14.88 -16.53
N GLY A 64 2.97 13.65 -16.78
CA GLY A 64 4.29 13.39 -17.36
C GLY A 64 5.45 13.58 -16.38
N GLU A 65 5.16 13.72 -15.10
CA GLU A 65 6.19 13.88 -14.07
C GLU A 65 6.81 12.54 -13.65
N ALA A 66 7.75 12.58 -12.70
CA ALA A 66 8.43 11.39 -12.19
C ALA A 66 7.41 10.37 -11.64
N PRO A 67 7.65 9.06 -11.84
CA PRO A 67 6.71 8.04 -11.37
C PRO A 67 6.49 8.08 -9.86
N GLU A 68 5.25 7.83 -9.46
CA GLU A 68 4.81 7.78 -8.07
C GLU A 68 4.14 6.44 -7.77
N LEU A 69 4.34 5.95 -6.55
CA LEU A 69 3.72 4.71 -6.09
C LEU A 69 2.29 4.97 -5.64
N VAL A 70 1.35 4.13 -6.08
CA VAL A 70 -0.04 4.18 -5.60
C VAL A 70 -0.11 3.57 -4.21
N LEU A 71 -0.56 4.34 -3.24
CA LEU A 71 -0.61 4.00 -1.82
C LEU A 71 -2.06 3.83 -1.36
N LEU A 72 -2.22 3.11 -0.24
CA LEU A 72 -3.46 3.13 0.50
C LEU A 72 -3.61 4.51 1.15
N CYS A 73 -4.73 5.18 0.88
CA CYS A 73 -4.96 6.56 1.28
C CYS A 73 -6.28 6.64 2.05
N GLY A 74 -6.20 6.85 3.37
CA GLY A 74 -7.40 6.89 4.20
C GLY A 74 -8.11 5.54 4.26
N ASP A 75 -9.42 5.58 4.49
CA ASP A 75 -10.24 4.38 4.64
C ASP A 75 -10.60 3.81 3.27
N ASP A 76 -9.97 2.69 2.91
CA ASP A 76 -10.26 1.94 1.68
C ASP A 76 -10.20 2.80 0.41
N ASN A 77 -9.24 3.73 0.34
CA ASN A 77 -9.03 4.59 -0.82
C ASN A 77 -7.59 4.46 -1.33
N LEU A 78 -7.33 5.02 -2.49
CA LEU A 78 -6.02 5.03 -3.14
C LEU A 78 -5.53 6.45 -3.37
N GLY A 79 -4.23 6.66 -3.29
CA GLY A 79 -3.64 7.97 -3.53
C GLY A 79 -2.14 7.91 -3.76
N VAL A 80 -1.53 9.09 -3.84
CA VAL A 80 -0.09 9.28 -4.01
C VAL A 80 0.39 10.35 -3.03
N ASN A 81 1.67 10.39 -2.71
CA ASN A 81 2.17 11.40 -1.79
C ASN A 81 3.23 12.34 -2.40
N ALA A 82 3.35 12.36 -3.71
CA ALA A 82 4.29 13.21 -4.43
C ALA A 82 5.78 12.88 -4.19
N SER A 83 6.08 11.75 -3.55
CA SER A 83 7.46 11.29 -3.30
C SER A 83 7.77 10.07 -4.16
N ASN A 84 9.02 9.91 -4.58
CA ASN A 84 9.41 8.75 -5.37
C ASN A 84 9.47 7.48 -4.48
N PRO A 85 9.40 6.29 -5.09
CA PRO A 85 9.38 5.03 -4.35
C PRO A 85 10.60 4.81 -3.44
N ALA A 86 11.78 5.24 -3.87
CA ALA A 86 13.00 5.11 -3.07
C ALA A 86 12.94 5.96 -1.80
N TYR A 87 12.39 7.18 -1.90
CA TYR A 87 12.18 8.03 -0.73
C TYR A 87 11.20 7.39 0.26
N LEU A 88 10.10 6.82 -0.25
CA LEU A 88 9.10 6.16 0.59
C LEU A 88 9.65 4.94 1.30
N GLU A 89 10.55 4.20 0.66
CA GLU A 89 11.21 3.05 1.26
C GLU A 89 12.13 3.49 2.41
N ALA A 90 12.87 4.59 2.21
CA ALA A 90 13.78 5.14 3.23
C ALA A 90 13.03 5.85 4.37
N HIS A 91 11.83 6.36 4.11
CA HIS A 91 11.04 7.17 5.05
C HIS A 91 9.59 6.62 5.10
N PRO A 92 9.37 5.48 5.78
CA PRO A 92 8.03 4.85 5.81
C PRO A 92 6.94 5.76 6.38
N GLU A 93 7.29 6.67 7.27
CA GLU A 93 6.37 7.64 7.86
C GLU A 93 5.72 8.57 6.82
N ALA A 94 6.40 8.84 5.72
CA ALA A 94 5.89 9.69 4.65
C ALA A 94 4.68 9.08 3.94
N ARG A 95 4.47 7.78 4.07
CA ARG A 95 3.31 7.09 3.47
C ARG A 95 1.99 7.48 4.12
N GLN A 96 2.03 8.15 5.27
CA GLN A 96 0.83 8.63 5.94
C GLN A 96 0.28 9.90 5.29
N GLU A 97 1.11 10.63 4.55
CA GLU A 97 0.72 11.83 3.82
C GLU A 97 0.36 11.43 2.39
N CYS A 98 -0.91 11.56 2.04
CA CYS A 98 -1.39 11.01 0.78
C CYS A 98 -2.45 11.93 0.18
N TYR A 99 -2.39 12.09 -1.13
CA TYR A 99 -3.38 12.83 -1.91
C TYR A 99 -4.26 11.82 -2.66
N PRO A 100 -5.58 11.82 -2.42
CA PRO A 100 -6.48 10.88 -3.11
C PRO A 100 -6.38 11.01 -4.63
N LEU A 101 -6.46 9.89 -5.33
CA LEU A 101 -6.45 9.90 -6.81
C LEU A 101 -7.60 10.68 -7.40
N SER A 102 -8.69 10.86 -6.65
CA SER A 102 -9.83 11.68 -7.08
C SER A 102 -9.48 13.15 -7.33
N GLU A 103 -8.34 13.63 -6.82
CA GLU A 103 -7.87 14.99 -7.05
C GLU A 103 -7.23 15.18 -8.43
N PHE A 104 -6.98 14.09 -9.16
CA PHE A 104 -6.30 14.12 -10.46
C PHE A 104 -7.22 13.66 -11.57
N ALA A 105 -7.09 14.26 -12.76
CA ALA A 105 -7.84 13.84 -13.92
C ALA A 105 -7.25 12.55 -14.50
N SER A 106 -8.10 11.62 -14.90
CA SER A 106 -7.67 10.35 -15.52
C SER A 106 -6.79 10.57 -16.75
N ASP A 107 -7.08 11.60 -17.55
CA ASP A 107 -6.31 11.91 -18.76
C ASP A 107 -4.87 12.31 -18.46
N ASP A 108 -4.56 12.70 -17.23
CA ASP A 108 -3.22 13.07 -16.80
C ASP A 108 -2.43 11.90 -16.22
N ILE A 109 -3.05 10.74 -16.02
CA ILE A 109 -2.45 9.59 -15.35
C ILE A 109 -2.05 8.53 -16.38
N GLU A 110 -0.82 8.03 -16.25
CA GLU A 110 -0.34 6.89 -17.03
C GLU A 110 0.26 5.84 -16.11
N ILE A 111 -0.19 4.59 -16.25
CA ILE A 111 0.40 3.47 -15.54
C ILE A 111 1.74 3.13 -16.18
N ILE A 112 2.82 3.20 -15.37
CA ILE A 112 4.18 2.91 -15.81
C ILE A 112 4.53 1.45 -15.53
N LYS A 113 4.11 0.95 -14.36
CA LYS A 113 4.34 -0.45 -13.96
C LYS A 113 3.16 -0.93 -13.13
N GLU A 114 2.64 -2.11 -13.49
CA GLU A 114 1.40 -2.61 -12.90
C GLU A 114 1.56 -3.15 -11.48
N ASP A 115 2.74 -3.66 -11.12
CA ASP A 115 2.96 -4.22 -9.79
C ASP A 115 4.45 -4.11 -9.42
N MET A 116 4.73 -3.28 -8.41
CA MET A 116 6.07 -3.09 -7.90
C MET A 116 6.59 -4.27 -7.07
N ASN A 117 5.70 -5.15 -6.63
CA ASN A 117 6.05 -6.33 -5.82
C ASN A 117 6.30 -7.57 -6.68
N HIS A 118 5.99 -7.52 -7.96
CA HIS A 118 6.32 -8.57 -8.92
C HIS A 118 7.69 -8.31 -9.52
N VAL A 119 8.62 -9.09 -9.09
CA VAL A 119 9.99 -9.04 -9.60
C VAL A 119 10.16 -10.09 -10.67
#